data_db012d1bfff7e76358389e8e4b3a0f5b
#
_entry.id   db012d1bfff7e76358389e8e4b3a0f5b
#
_cell.length_a   1.000
_cell.length_b   1.000
_cell.length_c   1.000
_cell.angle_alpha   90.00
_cell.angle_beta   90.00
_cell.angle_gamma   90.00
#
_symmetry.space_group_name_H-M   'P 1'
#
loop_
_entity.id
_entity.type
_entity.pdbx_description
1 polymer ?
#
loop_
_entity_poly.entity_id
_entity_poly.type
_entity_poly.pdbx_seq_one_letter_code
_entity_poly.pdbx_strand_id
1 'polypeptide(L)'
;MKTFKAAILALALPVTLAAQQPAAGPPVDPITTVFRTSTIGLQRNIAQAFDSIPESKFGYKPTPAQLTIGYIAQHLASDNYLFCNQFGAKKATISAKDSATADSLKALWPRDSLIAKMKASFAFCESALTQLTDASLADQVSMTFGTNTRTITRAQMVLGHVRDMADHYSQLANYMRLNNMIPPSALPRPGRGN
;
A
#
# COMPACT_ATOMS: atom_id res chain seq x y z
N MET A 1 -4.42 -30.61 -79.24
CA MET A 1 -3.51 -30.44 -78.05
C MET A 1 -3.67 -29.03 -77.54
N LYS A 2 -4.37 -28.82 -76.43
CA LYS A 2 -4.55 -27.49 -75.79
C LYS A 2 -3.61 -27.40 -74.55
N THR A 3 -2.63 -26.59 -74.65
CA THR A 3 -1.64 -26.33 -73.57
C THR A 3 -2.24 -25.37 -72.56
N PHE A 4 -2.48 -25.81 -71.31
CA PHE A 4 -2.82 -24.97 -70.16
C PHE A 4 -1.54 -24.36 -69.60
N LYS A 5 -1.45 -23.03 -69.58
CA LYS A 5 -0.43 -22.27 -68.82
C LYS A 5 -0.94 -22.01 -67.44
N ALA A 6 -0.35 -22.64 -66.39
CA ALA A 6 -0.63 -22.33 -65.01
C ALA A 6 0.12 -21.07 -64.59
N ALA A 7 -0.60 -20.02 -64.19
CA ALA A 7 0.00 -18.83 -63.57
C ALA A 7 0.14 -19.04 -62.06
N ILE A 8 1.34 -19.02 -61.52
CA ILE A 8 1.63 -19.09 -60.09
C ILE A 8 1.56 -17.64 -59.57
N LEU A 9 0.54 -17.35 -58.77
CA LEU A 9 0.39 -16.07 -58.06
C LEU A 9 1.16 -16.14 -56.75
N ALA A 10 2.32 -15.49 -56.67
CA ALA A 10 3.09 -15.39 -55.41
C ALA A 10 2.45 -14.34 -54.49
N LEU A 11 1.80 -14.77 -53.40
CA LEU A 11 1.31 -13.90 -52.32
C LEU A 11 2.50 -13.45 -51.45
N ALA A 12 2.93 -12.23 -51.60
CA ALA A 12 3.87 -11.58 -50.66
C ALA A 12 3.13 -11.11 -49.41
N LEU A 13 3.30 -11.81 -48.29
CA LEU A 13 2.81 -11.36 -46.98
C LEU A 13 3.72 -10.25 -46.46
N PRO A 14 3.14 -9.11 -46.01
CA PRO A 14 3.98 -8.06 -45.35
C PRO A 14 4.45 -8.56 -43.97
N VAL A 15 5.75 -8.70 -43.80
CA VAL A 15 6.38 -8.94 -42.51
C VAL A 15 6.38 -7.59 -41.76
N THR A 16 5.44 -7.39 -40.86
CA THR A 16 5.47 -6.24 -39.93
C THR A 16 6.59 -6.49 -38.92
N LEU A 17 7.71 -5.80 -39.06
CA LEU A 17 8.71 -5.68 -38.00
C LEU A 17 8.05 -4.95 -36.82
N ALA A 18 7.66 -5.71 -35.79
CA ALA A 18 7.33 -5.14 -34.51
C ALA A 18 8.62 -4.51 -33.94
N ALA A 19 8.71 -3.18 -33.94
CA ALA A 19 9.78 -2.48 -33.29
C ALA A 19 9.77 -2.85 -31.79
N GLN A 20 10.77 -3.62 -31.36
CA GLN A 20 10.99 -3.89 -29.95
C GLN A 20 11.26 -2.56 -29.25
N GLN A 21 10.35 -2.16 -28.32
CA GLN A 21 10.63 -1.04 -27.45
C GLN A 21 11.97 -1.30 -26.73
N PRO A 22 12.88 -0.29 -26.68
CA PRO A 22 14.13 -0.43 -25.93
C PRO A 22 13.79 -0.87 -24.51
N ALA A 23 14.49 -1.88 -24.00
CA ALA A 23 14.35 -2.29 -22.61
C ALA A 23 14.64 -1.07 -21.74
N ALA A 24 13.72 -0.76 -20.82
CA ALA A 24 13.93 0.30 -19.85
C ALA A 24 15.27 0.03 -19.13
N GLY A 25 16.12 1.04 -19.02
CA GLY A 25 17.37 0.95 -18.27
C GLY A 25 17.08 0.54 -16.81
N PRO A 26 18.12 0.12 -16.07
CA PRO A 26 17.96 -0.23 -14.67
C PRO A 26 17.33 0.94 -13.91
N PRO A 27 16.39 0.68 -12.99
CA PRO A 27 15.73 1.75 -12.24
C PRO A 27 16.75 2.56 -11.45
N VAL A 28 16.62 3.87 -11.49
CA VAL A 28 17.27 4.76 -10.52
C VAL A 28 16.65 4.49 -9.17
N ASP A 29 17.42 4.37 -8.11
CA ASP A 29 16.93 4.06 -6.75
C ASP A 29 16.13 2.74 -6.67
N PRO A 30 16.72 1.57 -6.99
CA PRO A 30 16.02 0.30 -7.05
C PRO A 30 15.41 -0.11 -5.69
N ILE A 31 16.09 0.18 -4.57
CA ILE A 31 15.63 -0.22 -3.23
C ILE A 31 14.40 0.59 -2.83
N THR A 32 14.46 1.90 -2.96
CA THR A 32 13.30 2.77 -2.65
C THR A 32 12.14 2.55 -3.60
N THR A 33 12.39 2.13 -4.84
CA THR A 33 11.35 1.71 -5.78
C THR A 33 10.61 0.48 -5.28
N VAL A 34 11.30 -0.51 -4.72
CA VAL A 34 10.66 -1.69 -4.10
C VAL A 34 9.81 -1.28 -2.91
N PHE A 35 10.30 -0.42 -2.03
CA PHE A 35 9.52 0.08 -0.89
C PHE A 35 8.26 0.82 -1.33
N ARG A 36 8.35 1.73 -2.31
CA ARG A 36 7.18 2.44 -2.86
C ARG A 36 6.14 1.48 -3.42
N THR A 37 6.57 0.53 -4.24
CA THR A 37 5.67 -0.45 -4.86
C THR A 37 4.99 -1.31 -3.81
N SER A 38 5.73 -1.77 -2.80
CA SER A 38 5.19 -2.58 -1.70
C SER A 38 4.17 -1.78 -0.88
N THR A 39 4.49 -0.54 -0.52
CA THR A 39 3.59 0.35 0.22
C THR A 39 2.29 0.59 -0.54
N ILE A 40 2.36 1.00 -1.81
CA ILE A 40 1.17 1.25 -2.64
C ILE A 40 0.30 -0.01 -2.77
N GLY A 41 0.93 -1.17 -2.93
CA GLY A 41 0.21 -2.45 -2.98
C GLY A 41 -0.54 -2.77 -1.68
N LEU A 42 0.08 -2.54 -0.53
CA LEU A 42 -0.53 -2.72 0.78
C LEU A 42 -1.65 -1.70 1.03
N GLN A 43 -1.42 -0.43 0.77
CA GLN A 43 -2.43 0.63 0.91
C GLN A 43 -3.68 0.33 0.10
N ARG A 44 -3.51 -0.11 -1.15
CA ARG A 44 -4.64 -0.52 -1.99
C ARG A 44 -5.44 -1.67 -1.36
N ASN A 45 -4.76 -2.72 -0.91
CA ASN A 45 -5.43 -3.87 -0.30
C ASN A 45 -6.14 -3.48 1.01
N ILE A 46 -5.50 -2.66 1.84
CA ILE A 46 -6.08 -2.16 3.11
C ILE A 46 -7.31 -1.29 2.82
N ALA A 47 -7.20 -0.33 1.89
CA ALA A 47 -8.32 0.54 1.53
C ALA A 47 -9.52 -0.27 1.01
N GLN A 48 -9.30 -1.21 0.10
CA GLN A 48 -10.35 -2.09 -0.42
C GLN A 48 -10.99 -2.97 0.67
N ALA A 49 -10.19 -3.46 1.63
CA ALA A 49 -10.70 -4.22 2.77
C ALA A 49 -11.64 -3.35 3.61
N PHE A 50 -11.21 -2.16 4.02
CA PHE A 50 -12.05 -1.26 4.83
C PHE A 50 -13.29 -0.77 4.08
N ASP A 51 -13.20 -0.54 2.76
CA ASP A 51 -14.36 -0.16 1.94
C ASP A 51 -15.43 -1.28 1.91
N SER A 52 -15.01 -2.55 1.98
CA SER A 52 -15.91 -3.71 1.93
C SER A 52 -16.48 -4.12 3.31
N ILE A 53 -15.84 -3.72 4.41
CA ILE A 53 -16.29 -4.08 5.77
C ILE A 53 -17.45 -3.17 6.21
N PRO A 54 -18.63 -3.74 6.57
CA PRO A 54 -19.77 -2.94 7.02
C PRO A 54 -19.51 -2.31 8.39
N GLU A 55 -20.14 -1.18 8.67
CA GLU A 55 -19.98 -0.42 9.92
C GLU A 55 -20.24 -1.28 11.16
N SER A 56 -21.24 -2.16 11.12
CA SER A 56 -21.57 -3.07 12.23
C SER A 56 -20.43 -4.01 12.65
N LYS A 57 -19.40 -4.14 11.82
CA LYS A 57 -18.21 -4.97 12.10
C LYS A 57 -17.03 -4.17 12.65
N PHE A 58 -17.07 -2.84 12.71
CA PHE A 58 -15.93 -2.06 13.18
C PHE A 58 -15.57 -2.31 14.65
N GLY A 59 -16.52 -2.73 15.48
CA GLY A 59 -16.27 -3.19 16.85
C GLY A 59 -15.79 -4.63 16.97
N TYR A 60 -15.72 -5.39 15.86
CA TYR A 60 -15.34 -6.82 15.91
C TYR A 60 -13.87 -7.02 16.21
N LYS A 61 -13.59 -8.00 17.05
CA LYS A 61 -12.27 -8.60 17.31
C LYS A 61 -12.46 -10.09 17.63
N PRO A 62 -11.58 -10.98 17.14
CA PRO A 62 -11.73 -12.42 17.35
C PRO A 62 -11.61 -12.85 18.83
N THR A 63 -10.76 -12.19 19.60
CA THR A 63 -10.54 -12.45 21.03
C THR A 63 -10.44 -11.14 21.81
N PRO A 64 -10.64 -11.15 23.14
CA PRO A 64 -10.50 -9.96 23.98
C PRO A 64 -9.14 -9.27 23.88
N ALA A 65 -8.07 -10.04 23.62
CA ALA A 65 -6.70 -9.53 23.52
C ALA A 65 -6.37 -8.86 22.17
N GLN A 66 -7.19 -9.05 21.15
CA GLN A 66 -6.95 -8.49 19.81
C GLN A 66 -7.56 -7.11 19.65
N LEU A 67 -7.05 -6.36 18.67
CA LEU A 67 -7.54 -5.05 18.30
C LEU A 67 -8.88 -5.16 17.57
N THR A 68 -9.75 -4.16 17.72
CA THR A 68 -10.96 -4.05 16.90
C THR A 68 -10.61 -3.56 15.49
N ILE A 69 -11.49 -3.82 14.52
CA ILE A 69 -11.34 -3.30 13.15
C ILE A 69 -11.24 -1.77 13.15
N GLY A 70 -12.05 -1.08 13.94
CA GLY A 70 -11.99 0.38 14.09
C GLY A 70 -10.67 0.85 14.69
N TYR A 71 -10.11 0.09 15.65
CA TYR A 71 -8.79 0.41 16.20
C TYR A 71 -7.69 0.26 15.14
N ILE A 72 -7.73 -0.79 14.33
CA ILE A 72 -6.75 -0.99 13.24
C ILE A 72 -6.80 0.18 12.24
N ALA A 73 -8.00 0.69 11.91
CA ALA A 73 -8.13 1.82 10.98
C ALA A 73 -7.48 3.11 11.52
N GLN A 74 -7.74 3.45 12.79
CA GLN A 74 -7.16 4.65 13.41
C GLN A 74 -5.65 4.48 13.64
N HIS A 75 -5.21 3.28 14.03
CA HIS A 75 -3.80 2.97 14.27
C HIS A 75 -2.98 3.13 12.99
N LEU A 76 -3.42 2.54 11.90
CA LEU A 76 -2.80 2.73 10.58
C LEU A 76 -2.71 4.22 10.18
N ALA A 77 -3.74 5.02 10.47
CA ALA A 77 -3.67 6.45 10.19
C ALA A 77 -2.59 7.15 11.02
N SER A 78 -2.49 6.83 12.32
CA SER A 78 -1.50 7.42 13.23
C SER A 78 -0.08 6.99 12.88
N ASP A 79 0.13 5.71 12.63
CA ASP A 79 1.46 5.14 12.34
C ASP A 79 1.98 5.57 10.97
N ASN A 80 1.11 5.70 9.96
CA ASN A 80 1.51 6.29 8.69
C ASN A 80 2.09 7.69 8.87
N TYR A 81 1.48 8.55 9.67
CA TYR A 81 2.03 9.88 9.95
C TYR A 81 3.34 9.80 10.72
N LEU A 82 3.44 8.90 11.72
CA LEU A 82 4.67 8.68 12.49
C LEU A 82 5.84 8.30 11.59
N PHE A 83 5.65 7.28 10.75
CA PHE A 83 6.70 6.78 9.86
C PHE A 83 7.02 7.77 8.74
N CYS A 84 5.99 8.21 8.01
CA CYS A 84 6.18 8.96 6.77
C CYS A 84 6.67 10.40 7.01
N ASN A 85 6.47 10.96 8.19
CA ASN A 85 7.11 12.20 8.61
C ASN A 85 8.66 12.12 8.63
N GLN A 86 9.23 10.92 8.60
CA GLN A 86 10.68 10.70 8.61
C GLN A 86 11.26 10.39 7.21
N PHE A 87 10.41 10.30 6.19
CA PHE A 87 10.86 9.93 4.84
C PHE A 87 11.52 11.08 4.08
N GLY A 88 11.22 12.32 4.45
CA GLY A 88 11.79 13.50 3.82
C GLY A 88 11.48 14.79 4.59
N ALA A 89 11.59 15.92 3.91
CA ALA A 89 11.33 17.24 4.49
C ALA A 89 9.83 17.51 4.74
N LYS A 90 8.94 16.85 3.97
CA LYS A 90 7.50 17.04 4.08
C LYS A 90 6.98 16.52 5.40
N LYS A 91 6.15 17.32 6.09
CA LYS A 91 5.54 16.95 7.37
C LYS A 91 4.02 16.93 7.24
N ALA A 92 3.38 15.99 7.93
CA ALA A 92 1.94 15.92 8.00
C ALA A 92 1.37 17.04 8.88
N THR A 93 0.20 17.54 8.49
CA THR A 93 -0.61 18.40 9.36
C THR A 93 -1.65 17.53 10.04
N ILE A 94 -1.53 17.35 11.35
CA ILE A 94 -2.47 16.59 12.17
C ILE A 94 -3.33 17.59 12.95
N SER A 95 -4.65 17.40 12.94
CA SER A 95 -5.57 18.32 13.64
C SER A 95 -5.35 18.26 15.15
N ALA A 96 -5.61 19.37 15.87
CA ALA A 96 -5.53 19.40 17.32
C ALA A 96 -6.45 18.36 17.97
N LYS A 97 -7.63 18.11 17.39
CA LYS A 97 -8.55 17.06 17.84
C LYS A 97 -7.92 15.67 17.73
N ASP A 98 -7.28 15.36 16.58
CA ASP A 98 -6.63 14.05 16.41
C ASP A 98 -5.47 13.86 17.37
N SER A 99 -4.67 14.90 17.59
CA SER A 99 -3.54 14.86 18.52
C SER A 99 -3.94 14.71 19.99
N ALA A 100 -5.07 15.32 20.39
CA ALA A 100 -5.54 15.31 21.76
C ALA A 100 -6.40 14.09 22.12
N THR A 101 -6.96 13.36 21.13
CA THR A 101 -7.84 12.23 21.39
C THR A 101 -7.04 10.94 21.54
N ALA A 102 -7.27 10.20 22.63
CA ALA A 102 -6.65 8.90 22.85
C ALA A 102 -7.07 7.88 21.75
N ASP A 103 -6.17 6.99 21.38
CA ASP A 103 -6.38 6.03 20.30
C ASP A 103 -7.58 5.09 20.53
N SER A 104 -7.82 4.70 21.78
CA SER A 104 -8.99 3.91 22.16
C SER A 104 -10.33 4.63 21.90
N LEU A 105 -10.35 5.95 22.04
CA LEU A 105 -11.51 6.79 21.74
C LEU A 105 -11.65 7.04 20.24
N LYS A 106 -10.55 7.24 19.52
CA LYS A 106 -10.55 7.35 18.05
C LYS A 106 -11.13 6.09 17.41
N ALA A 107 -10.82 4.91 17.95
CA ALA A 107 -11.32 3.63 17.47
C ALA A 107 -12.86 3.53 17.44
N LEU A 108 -13.55 4.38 18.19
CA LEU A 108 -15.01 4.47 18.27
C LEU A 108 -15.60 5.53 17.33
N TRP A 109 -14.79 6.23 16.55
CA TRP A 109 -15.31 7.20 15.59
C TRP A 109 -16.12 6.50 14.47
N PRO A 110 -17.05 7.24 13.83
CA PRO A 110 -17.82 6.68 12.72
C PRO A 110 -16.91 6.07 11.66
N ARG A 111 -17.32 4.94 11.10
CA ARG A 111 -16.60 4.18 10.07
C ARG A 111 -16.02 5.09 8.97
N ASP A 112 -16.86 5.93 8.39
CA ASP A 112 -16.45 6.76 7.25
C ASP A 112 -15.39 7.80 7.65
N SER A 113 -15.45 8.31 8.89
CA SER A 113 -14.40 9.19 9.44
C SER A 113 -13.07 8.46 9.59
N LEU A 114 -13.07 7.21 10.09
CA LEU A 114 -11.90 6.39 10.24
C LEU A 114 -11.26 6.09 8.88
N ILE A 115 -12.07 5.67 7.90
CA ILE A 115 -11.62 5.37 6.54
C ILE A 115 -11.06 6.62 5.86
N ALA A 116 -11.72 7.77 5.98
CA ALA A 116 -11.25 9.02 5.39
C ALA A 116 -9.89 9.44 5.96
N LYS A 117 -9.70 9.34 7.29
CA LYS A 117 -8.42 9.66 7.94
C LYS A 117 -7.31 8.71 7.53
N MET A 118 -7.59 7.42 7.46
CA MET A 118 -6.64 6.42 6.98
C MET A 118 -6.23 6.70 5.53
N LYS A 119 -7.16 6.93 4.63
CA LYS A 119 -6.88 7.28 3.23
C LYS A 119 -6.09 8.59 3.09
N ALA A 120 -6.37 9.58 3.92
CA ALA A 120 -5.59 10.84 3.96
C ALA A 120 -4.14 10.58 4.40
N SER A 121 -3.92 9.70 5.39
CA SER A 121 -2.57 9.32 5.80
C SER A 121 -1.82 8.56 4.70
N PHE A 122 -2.50 7.73 3.92
CA PHE A 122 -1.93 7.06 2.74
C PHE A 122 -1.45 8.07 1.69
N ALA A 123 -2.29 9.02 1.32
CA ALA A 123 -1.93 10.06 0.36
C ALA A 123 -0.73 10.89 0.83
N PHE A 124 -0.64 11.19 2.12
CA PHE A 124 0.54 11.82 2.70
C PHE A 124 1.79 10.93 2.54
N CYS A 125 1.71 9.65 2.90
CA CYS A 125 2.81 8.70 2.77
C CYS A 125 3.28 8.55 1.32
N GLU A 126 2.37 8.42 0.36
CA GLU A 126 2.72 8.37 -1.06
C GLU A 126 3.54 9.60 -1.46
N SER A 127 3.10 10.78 -1.04
CA SER A 127 3.84 12.02 -1.29
C SER A 127 5.20 12.08 -0.57
N ALA A 128 5.32 11.55 0.64
CA ALA A 128 6.59 11.49 1.38
C ALA A 128 7.57 10.49 0.74
N LEU A 129 7.07 9.34 0.29
CA LEU A 129 7.85 8.32 -0.39
C LEU A 129 8.51 8.82 -1.70
N THR A 130 7.93 9.82 -2.38
CA THR A 130 8.58 10.39 -3.57
C THR A 130 9.89 11.10 -3.28
N GLN A 131 10.13 11.48 -2.03
CA GLN A 131 11.35 12.18 -1.61
C GLN A 131 12.50 11.22 -1.26
N LEU A 132 12.24 9.91 -1.20
CA LEU A 132 13.25 8.92 -0.90
C LEU A 132 14.12 8.63 -2.11
N THR A 133 15.43 8.53 -1.85
CA THR A 133 16.44 7.97 -2.75
C THR A 133 17.19 6.87 -2.03
N ASP A 134 17.83 5.97 -2.76
CA ASP A 134 18.62 4.90 -2.15
C ASP A 134 19.75 5.47 -1.29
N ALA A 135 20.36 6.58 -1.72
CA ALA A 135 21.38 7.28 -0.94
C ALA A 135 20.84 7.80 0.41
N SER A 136 19.58 8.30 0.44
CA SER A 136 18.95 8.82 1.65
C SER A 136 18.58 7.75 2.68
N LEU A 137 18.60 6.48 2.32
CA LEU A 137 18.27 5.38 3.24
C LEU A 137 19.29 5.22 4.38
N ALA A 138 20.53 5.69 4.19
CA ALA A 138 21.58 5.66 5.21
C ALA A 138 21.44 6.79 6.26
N ASP A 139 20.63 7.82 5.98
CA ASP A 139 20.45 8.95 6.89
C ASP A 139 19.91 8.52 8.25
N GLN A 140 20.40 9.17 9.31
CA GLN A 140 19.90 8.97 10.67
C GLN A 140 18.63 9.80 10.90
N VAL A 141 17.61 9.18 11.46
CA VAL A 141 16.35 9.82 11.83
C VAL A 141 15.99 9.49 13.27
N SER A 142 15.35 10.42 13.95
CA SER A 142 14.87 10.21 15.33
C SER A 142 13.44 9.72 15.31
N MET A 143 13.17 8.65 16.06
CA MET A 143 11.85 8.07 16.24
C MET A 143 11.50 8.03 17.72
N THR A 144 10.35 8.58 18.09
CA THR A 144 9.87 8.62 19.47
C THR A 144 8.64 7.75 19.62
N PHE A 145 8.72 6.77 20.52
CA PHE A 145 7.60 5.94 20.94
C PHE A 145 7.33 6.18 22.43
N GLY A 146 6.22 6.81 22.75
CA GLY A 146 5.93 7.25 24.10
C GLY A 146 7.03 8.19 24.60
N THR A 147 7.75 7.81 25.66
CA THR A 147 8.87 8.58 26.24
C THR A 147 10.25 8.20 25.69
N ASN A 148 10.32 7.16 24.85
CA ASN A 148 11.58 6.61 24.34
C ASN A 148 11.89 7.17 22.95
N THR A 149 13.00 7.88 22.82
CA THR A 149 13.53 8.32 21.52
C THR A 149 14.70 7.44 21.13
N ARG A 150 14.69 6.99 19.88
CA ARG A 150 15.77 6.20 19.26
C ARG A 150 16.23 6.89 17.99
N THR A 151 17.53 6.83 17.74
CA THR A 151 18.11 7.16 16.43
C THR A 151 18.28 5.88 15.64
N ILE A 152 17.69 5.83 14.46
CA ILE A 152 17.74 4.68 13.55
C ILE A 152 18.00 5.18 12.13
N THR A 153 18.38 4.28 11.21
CA THR A 153 18.50 4.66 9.81
C THR A 153 17.13 4.87 9.18
N ARG A 154 17.06 5.74 8.16
CA ARG A 154 15.82 5.90 7.38
C ARG A 154 15.40 4.60 6.72
N ALA A 155 16.34 3.73 6.32
CA ALA A 155 16.04 2.37 5.84
C ALA A 155 15.22 1.56 6.87
N GLN A 156 15.62 1.58 8.15
CA GLN A 156 14.89 0.90 9.21
C GLN A 156 13.47 1.48 9.40
N MET A 157 13.34 2.80 9.26
CA MET A 157 12.05 3.49 9.33
C MET A 157 11.12 3.05 8.19
N VAL A 158 11.61 3.05 6.95
CA VAL A 158 10.83 2.64 5.77
C VAL A 158 10.45 1.16 5.82
N LEU A 159 11.38 0.29 6.22
CA LEU A 159 11.10 -1.13 6.41
C LEU A 159 10.09 -1.36 7.53
N GLY A 160 10.20 -0.60 8.63
CA GLY A 160 9.25 -0.62 9.75
C GLY A 160 7.83 -0.32 9.26
N HIS A 161 7.65 0.74 8.48
CA HIS A 161 6.38 1.11 7.89
C HIS A 161 5.76 -0.01 7.01
N VAL A 162 6.55 -0.60 6.11
CA VAL A 162 6.05 -1.68 5.25
C VAL A 162 5.63 -2.90 6.08
N ARG A 163 6.40 -3.24 7.12
CA ARG A 163 6.09 -4.37 8.01
C ARG A 163 4.82 -4.12 8.82
N ASP A 164 4.66 -2.93 9.37
CA ASP A 164 3.48 -2.53 10.13
C ASP A 164 2.21 -2.64 9.28
N MET A 165 2.23 -2.07 8.08
CA MET A 165 1.11 -2.19 7.14
C MET A 165 0.81 -3.64 6.75
N ALA A 166 1.85 -4.47 6.56
CA ALA A 166 1.68 -5.88 6.20
C ALA A 166 1.08 -6.69 7.36
N ASP A 167 1.49 -6.43 8.60
CA ASP A 167 0.94 -7.07 9.80
C ASP A 167 -0.54 -6.73 9.98
N HIS A 168 -0.89 -5.46 9.92
CA HIS A 168 -2.29 -5.02 10.06
C HIS A 168 -3.18 -5.47 8.90
N TYR A 169 -2.65 -5.52 7.67
CA TYR A 169 -3.40 -6.12 6.58
C TYR A 169 -3.64 -7.62 6.79
N SER A 170 -2.65 -8.35 7.31
CA SER A 170 -2.79 -9.77 7.63
C SER A 170 -3.85 -10.01 8.70
N GLN A 171 -3.86 -9.23 9.77
CA GLN A 171 -4.90 -9.26 10.80
C GLN A 171 -6.28 -8.99 10.19
N LEU A 172 -6.42 -7.91 9.42
CA LEU A 172 -7.68 -7.51 8.80
C LEU A 172 -8.19 -8.59 7.83
N ALA A 173 -7.32 -9.18 7.01
CA ALA A 173 -7.66 -10.26 6.09
C ALA A 173 -8.15 -11.51 6.84
N ASN A 174 -7.57 -11.83 7.99
CA ASN A 174 -8.06 -12.90 8.86
C ASN A 174 -9.44 -12.57 9.44
N TYR A 175 -9.64 -11.35 9.93
CA TYR A 175 -10.93 -10.93 10.49
C TYR A 175 -12.03 -10.97 9.42
N MET A 176 -11.71 -10.59 8.19
CA MET A 176 -12.64 -10.73 7.06
C MET A 176 -13.05 -12.19 6.85
N ARG A 177 -12.10 -13.13 6.79
CA ARG A 177 -12.40 -14.57 6.62
C ARG A 177 -13.26 -15.13 7.75
N LEU A 178 -12.97 -14.76 9.00
CA LEU A 178 -13.76 -15.14 10.17
C LEU A 178 -15.19 -14.59 10.15
N ASN A 179 -15.45 -13.59 9.32
CA ASN A 179 -16.77 -13.01 9.10
C ASN A 179 -17.35 -13.35 7.70
N ASN A 180 -16.86 -14.42 7.05
CA ASN A 180 -17.31 -14.88 5.72
C ASN A 180 -17.13 -13.83 4.61
N MET A 181 -16.15 -12.93 4.74
CA MET A 181 -15.79 -11.95 3.72
C MET A 181 -14.50 -12.37 3.02
N ILE A 182 -14.41 -12.13 1.71
CA ILE A 182 -13.21 -12.42 0.92
C ILE A 182 -12.27 -11.22 1.00
N PRO A 183 -11.02 -11.37 1.51
CA PRO A 183 -10.08 -10.27 1.54
C PRO A 183 -9.56 -9.92 0.13
N PRO A 184 -9.18 -8.66 -0.13
CA PRO A 184 -8.74 -8.19 -1.44
C PRO A 184 -7.61 -9.02 -2.08
N SER A 185 -6.67 -9.53 -1.27
CA SER A 185 -5.57 -10.38 -1.76
C SER A 185 -6.00 -11.77 -2.26
N ALA A 186 -7.23 -12.20 -1.94
CA ALA A 186 -7.81 -13.47 -2.39
C ALA A 186 -8.78 -13.31 -3.57
N LEU A 187 -9.04 -12.08 -4.01
CA LEU A 187 -9.86 -11.83 -5.19
C LEU A 187 -9.09 -12.20 -6.47
N PRO A 188 -9.81 -12.70 -7.52
CA PRO A 188 -9.19 -12.94 -8.82
C PRO A 188 -8.52 -11.67 -9.35
N ARG A 189 -7.29 -11.80 -9.86
CA ARG A 189 -6.58 -10.69 -10.48
C ARG A 189 -6.93 -10.59 -11.95
N PRO A 190 -7.38 -9.43 -12.46
CA PRO A 190 -7.57 -9.25 -13.88
C PRO A 190 -6.29 -9.60 -14.65
N GLY A 191 -6.37 -10.49 -15.64
CA GLY A 191 -5.25 -10.83 -16.53
C GLY A 191 -4.29 -11.93 -16.07
N ARG A 192 -4.50 -12.58 -14.91
CA ARG A 192 -3.89 -13.87 -14.61
C ARG A 192 -4.94 -14.97 -14.85
N GLY A 193 -4.92 -15.58 -16.05
CA GLY A 193 -5.62 -16.83 -16.24
C GLY A 193 -5.12 -17.88 -15.24
N ASN A 194 -6.05 -18.70 -14.74
CA ASN A 194 -5.70 -19.89 -13.95
C ASN A 194 -4.89 -20.86 -14.82
#